data_5f088024e7d5c26a80a42ed3b3097a4e
#
_entry.id   5f088024e7d5c26a80a42ed3b3097a4e
#
_cell.length_a   1.000
_cell.length_b   1.000
_cell.length_c   1.000
_cell.angle_alpha   90.00
_cell.angle_beta   90.00
_cell.angle_gamma   90.00
#
_symmetry.space_group_name_H-M   'P 1'
#
loop_
_entity.id
_entity.type
_entity.pdbx_description
1 polymer ?
#
loop_
_entity_poly.entity_id
_entity_poly.type
_entity_poly.pdbx_seq_one_letter_code
_entity_poly.pdbx_strand_id
1 'polypeptide(L)'
;GELILIEVQNNNEYAYFQRMLFGTSKLVTEYINRGEGYDKVRKVYSVNIVYFSLGNGKDIVYHGKTEFRGIHQNDVLELTPFQKQTFKVDAVSQLYPEYYILKVNDFNQVAKSPLEEWIGYLNTGDIPDSATAPGLTEARERLKLDKMTKTELEAYYRHLDNIVILKDNILT
;
A
#
# COMPACT_ATOMS: atom_id res chain seq x y z
N GLY A 1 -13.72 4.06 -9.10
CA GLY A 1 -12.71 3.03 -8.86
C GLY A 1 -11.88 3.30 -7.61
N GLU A 2 -11.06 2.34 -7.24
CA GLU A 2 -10.17 2.42 -6.09
C GLU A 2 -8.89 3.17 -6.45
N LEU A 3 -8.27 3.79 -5.46
CA LEU A 3 -6.97 4.44 -5.60
C LEU A 3 -5.94 3.65 -4.80
N ILE A 4 -4.78 3.44 -5.38
CA ILE A 4 -3.65 2.81 -4.70
C ILE A 4 -2.52 3.84 -4.62
N LEU A 5 -2.12 4.15 -3.38
CA LEU A 5 -1.00 5.02 -3.09
C LEU A 5 0.18 4.16 -2.64
N ILE A 6 1.25 4.15 -3.42
CA ILE A 6 2.46 3.42 -3.06
C ILE A 6 3.54 4.42 -2.70
N GLU A 7 4.07 4.29 -1.50
CA GLU A 7 5.16 5.11 -1.01
C GLU A 7 6.34 4.23 -0.62
N VAL A 8 7.54 4.58 -1.11
CA VAL A 8 8.79 3.91 -0.76
C VAL A 8 9.65 4.90 0.02
N GLN A 9 10.01 4.53 1.25
CA GLN A 9 10.80 5.37 2.12
C GLN A 9 12.08 4.67 2.53
N ASN A 10 13.22 5.19 2.08
CA ASN A 10 14.54 4.63 2.38
C ASN A 10 15.12 5.17 3.68
N ASN A 11 14.91 6.43 3.95
CA ASN A 11 15.49 7.12 5.11
C ASN A 11 14.50 7.18 6.26
N ASN A 12 15.04 7.07 7.46
CA ASN A 12 14.24 7.16 8.67
C ASN A 12 13.53 8.53 8.75
N GLU A 13 12.23 8.47 9.04
CA GLU A 13 11.38 9.63 9.25
C GLU A 13 10.54 9.41 10.50
N TYR A 14 10.78 10.21 11.54
CA TYR A 14 10.09 10.02 12.82
C TYR A 14 8.59 10.28 12.75
N ALA A 15 8.14 11.11 11.82
CA ALA A 15 6.73 11.46 11.62
C ALA A 15 6.07 10.63 10.49
N TYR A 16 6.55 9.42 10.25
CA TYR A 16 6.09 8.63 9.09
C TYR A 16 4.61 8.24 9.18
N PHE A 17 4.11 7.93 10.36
CA PHE A 17 2.68 7.63 10.53
C PHE A 17 1.80 8.83 10.12
N GLN A 18 2.19 10.03 10.52
CA GLN A 18 1.48 11.24 10.13
C GLN A 18 1.60 11.50 8.62
N ARG A 19 2.74 11.18 8.03
CA ARG A 19 2.94 11.26 6.59
C ARG A 19 1.98 10.33 5.83
N MET A 20 1.80 9.10 6.30
CA MET A 20 0.84 8.16 5.74
C MET A 20 -0.58 8.73 5.76
N LEU A 21 -0.99 9.24 6.91
CA LEU A 21 -2.32 9.84 7.08
C LEU A 21 -2.50 11.06 6.16
N PHE A 22 -1.51 11.93 6.12
CA PHE A 22 -1.55 13.12 5.26
C PHE A 22 -1.69 12.73 3.78
N GLY A 23 -0.91 11.77 3.30
CA GLY A 23 -0.94 11.33 1.90
C GLY A 23 -2.28 10.75 1.50
N THR A 24 -2.88 9.90 2.33
CA THR A 24 -4.21 9.34 2.06
C THR A 24 -5.29 10.40 2.11
N SER A 25 -5.23 11.31 3.06
CA SER A 25 -6.19 12.41 3.20
C SER A 25 -6.15 13.33 1.98
N LYS A 26 -4.96 13.61 1.48
CA LYS A 26 -4.78 14.42 0.27
C LYS A 26 -5.41 13.74 -0.94
N LEU A 27 -5.22 12.44 -1.12
CA LEU A 27 -5.86 11.69 -2.20
C LEU A 27 -7.38 11.71 -2.11
N VAL A 28 -7.93 11.51 -0.92
CA VAL A 28 -9.38 11.56 -0.71
C VAL A 28 -9.94 12.90 -1.18
N THR A 29 -9.28 14.00 -0.85
CA THR A 29 -9.75 15.34 -1.23
C THR A 29 -9.48 15.69 -2.68
N GLU A 30 -8.42 15.19 -3.29
CA GLU A 30 -8.08 15.47 -4.69
C GLU A 30 -9.01 14.77 -5.69
N TYR A 31 -9.55 13.61 -5.31
CA TYR A 31 -10.35 12.79 -6.21
C TYR A 31 -11.86 12.86 -5.95
N ILE A 32 -12.30 13.88 -5.24
CA ILE A 32 -13.70 14.26 -5.15
C ILE A 32 -13.89 15.65 -5.75
N ASN A 33 -14.86 15.81 -6.65
CA ASN A 33 -15.10 17.08 -7.28
C ASN A 33 -15.97 17.97 -6.38
N ARG A 34 -15.77 19.28 -6.51
CA ARG A 34 -16.57 20.24 -5.78
C ARG A 34 -18.05 20.09 -6.14
N GLY A 35 -18.90 19.95 -5.14
CA GLY A 35 -20.35 19.80 -5.31
C GLY A 35 -20.80 18.34 -5.46
N GLU A 36 -19.90 17.37 -5.56
CA GLU A 36 -20.27 15.96 -5.48
C GLU A 36 -20.69 15.57 -4.07
N GLY A 37 -21.59 14.57 -3.98
CA GLY A 37 -21.97 14.00 -2.68
C GLY A 37 -20.82 13.22 -2.04
N TYR A 38 -20.87 13.06 -0.74
CA TYR A 38 -19.87 12.30 0.01
C TYR A 38 -19.81 10.82 -0.37
N ASP A 39 -20.87 10.29 -0.99
CA ASP A 39 -20.89 8.94 -1.54
C ASP A 39 -19.88 8.73 -2.69
N LYS A 40 -19.33 9.82 -3.22
CA LYS A 40 -18.29 9.82 -4.27
C LYS A 40 -16.86 9.78 -3.72
N VAL A 41 -16.68 9.81 -2.41
CA VAL A 41 -15.37 9.59 -1.80
C VAL A 41 -14.86 8.20 -2.21
N ARG A 42 -13.65 8.15 -2.75
CA ARG A 42 -13.09 6.93 -3.32
C ARG A 42 -12.29 6.16 -2.29
N LYS A 43 -12.34 4.84 -2.40
CA LYS A 43 -11.50 3.95 -1.59
C LYS A 43 -10.03 4.18 -1.90
N VAL A 44 -9.20 4.29 -0.86
CA VAL A 44 -7.75 4.43 -0.95
C VAL A 44 -7.08 3.27 -0.25
N TYR A 45 -6.15 2.63 -0.94
CA TYR A 45 -5.19 1.69 -0.34
C TYR A 45 -3.83 2.38 -0.28
N SER A 46 -3.28 2.47 0.92
CA SER A 46 -1.95 3.03 1.15
C SER A 46 -0.95 1.90 1.39
N VAL A 47 -0.02 1.72 0.47
CA VAL A 47 1.03 0.70 0.57
C VAL A 47 2.35 1.39 0.88
N ASN A 48 2.92 1.10 2.03
CA ASN A 48 4.11 1.77 2.54
C ASN A 48 5.26 0.78 2.66
N ILE A 49 6.25 0.96 1.81
CA ILE A 49 7.44 0.12 1.75
C ILE A 49 8.55 0.88 2.47
N VAL A 50 8.93 0.40 3.65
CA VAL A 50 9.90 1.10 4.50
C VAL A 50 11.18 0.28 4.66
N TYR A 51 12.32 0.95 4.47
CA TYR A 51 13.67 0.40 4.60
C TYR A 51 14.33 0.86 5.90
N PHE A 52 13.53 1.23 6.89
CA PHE A 52 14.00 1.60 8.21
C PHE A 52 13.10 0.98 9.27
N SER A 53 13.55 1.00 10.52
CA SER A 53 12.76 0.50 11.63
C SER A 53 11.62 1.46 11.96
N LEU A 54 10.39 1.03 11.76
CA LEU A 54 9.19 1.83 12.03
C LEU A 54 8.38 1.19 13.16
N GLY A 55 8.29 1.90 14.27
CA GLY A 55 7.56 1.42 15.45
C GLY A 55 8.19 0.18 16.08
N ASN A 56 7.46 -0.41 17.02
CA ASN A 56 7.85 -1.65 17.69
C ASN A 56 6.86 -2.75 17.36
N GLY A 57 7.35 -3.84 16.81
CA GLY A 57 6.52 -4.98 16.47
C GLY A 57 7.39 -6.13 15.97
N LYS A 58 6.82 -7.33 15.94
CA LYS A 58 7.53 -8.56 15.56
C LYS A 58 7.23 -9.00 14.14
N ASP A 59 6.23 -8.39 13.49
CA ASP A 59 5.84 -8.78 12.14
C ASP A 59 6.53 -7.91 11.08
N ILE A 60 6.53 -8.40 9.86
CA ILE A 60 7.09 -7.71 8.70
C ILE A 60 6.02 -6.99 7.88
N VAL A 61 4.76 -7.40 8.00
CA VAL A 61 3.63 -6.77 7.32
C VAL A 61 2.59 -6.39 8.35
N TYR A 62 2.19 -5.12 8.32
CA TYR A 62 1.11 -4.61 9.16
C TYR A 62 -0.01 -4.08 8.29
N HIS A 63 -1.24 -4.43 8.64
CA HIS A 63 -2.45 -4.00 7.96
C HIS A 63 -3.30 -3.17 8.90
N GLY A 64 -3.53 -1.91 8.54
CA GLY A 64 -4.39 -0.99 9.29
C GLY A 64 -5.70 -0.77 8.57
N LYS A 65 -6.80 -0.90 9.29
CA LYS A 65 -8.13 -0.58 8.79
C LYS A 65 -8.98 0.05 9.89
N THR A 66 -10.03 0.75 9.49
CA THR A 66 -10.90 1.47 10.42
C THR A 66 -12.09 0.61 10.80
N GLU A 67 -12.30 0.45 12.11
CA GLU A 67 -13.47 -0.16 12.69
C GLU A 67 -14.07 0.79 13.74
N PHE A 68 -15.38 0.71 13.91
CA PHE A 68 -16.10 1.41 14.98
C PHE A 68 -16.60 0.39 15.97
N ARG A 69 -16.08 0.44 17.21
CA ARG A 69 -16.46 -0.47 18.29
C ARG A 69 -17.36 0.20 19.29
N GLY A 70 -18.38 -0.52 19.71
CA GLY A 70 -19.29 -0.08 20.77
C GLY A 70 -18.53 0.00 22.11
N ILE A 71 -18.60 1.17 22.74
CA ILE A 71 -17.93 1.41 24.04
C ILE A 71 -18.50 0.49 25.13
N HIS A 72 -19.79 0.24 25.07
CA HIS A 72 -20.47 -0.54 26.11
C HIS A 72 -20.61 -2.01 25.77
N GLN A 73 -20.88 -2.35 24.51
CA GLN A 73 -21.17 -3.73 24.08
C GLN A 73 -20.01 -4.40 23.36
N ASN A 74 -18.97 -3.64 23.02
CA ASN A 74 -17.78 -4.15 22.29
C ASN A 74 -18.10 -4.83 20.95
N ASP A 75 -19.23 -4.51 20.36
CA ASP A 75 -19.60 -4.95 19.02
C ASP A 75 -18.98 -4.06 17.95
N VAL A 76 -18.91 -4.56 16.74
CA VAL A 76 -18.48 -3.76 15.57
C VAL A 76 -19.72 -3.17 14.90
N LEU A 77 -19.70 -1.86 14.65
CA LEU A 77 -20.77 -1.21 13.90
C LEU A 77 -20.77 -1.69 12.46
N GLU A 78 -21.90 -2.27 12.04
CA GLU A 78 -22.05 -2.84 10.71
C GLU A 78 -22.92 -1.95 9.82
N LEU A 79 -22.73 -2.08 8.51
CA LEU A 79 -23.62 -1.47 7.53
C LEU A 79 -25.00 -2.15 7.55
N THR A 80 -26.04 -1.38 7.32
CA THR A 80 -27.36 -1.95 7.07
C THR A 80 -27.41 -2.66 5.71
N PRO A 81 -28.36 -3.59 5.48
CA PRO A 81 -28.52 -4.20 4.16
C PRO A 81 -28.67 -3.17 3.04
N PHE A 82 -29.40 -2.11 3.28
CA PHE A 82 -29.58 -1.02 2.30
C PHE A 82 -28.25 -0.31 1.98
N GLN A 83 -27.44 -0.02 3.01
CA GLN A 83 -26.13 0.60 2.81
C GLN A 83 -25.17 -0.34 2.04
N LYS A 84 -25.14 -1.61 2.37
CA LYS A 84 -24.33 -2.61 1.65
C LYS A 84 -24.69 -2.65 0.16
N GLN A 85 -25.96 -2.63 -0.15
CA GLN A 85 -26.44 -2.63 -1.53
C GLN A 85 -26.12 -1.33 -2.24
N THR A 86 -26.32 -0.19 -1.56
CA THR A 86 -26.12 1.14 -2.15
C THR A 86 -24.62 1.42 -2.39
N PHE A 87 -23.78 1.13 -1.42
CA PHE A 87 -22.34 1.39 -1.51
C PHE A 87 -21.55 0.24 -2.15
N LYS A 88 -22.19 -0.92 -2.35
CA LYS A 88 -21.58 -2.12 -2.95
C LYS A 88 -20.36 -2.62 -2.18
N VAL A 89 -20.44 -2.58 -0.86
CA VAL A 89 -19.41 -3.05 0.08
C VAL A 89 -20.07 -3.84 1.20
N ASP A 90 -19.30 -4.70 1.86
CA ASP A 90 -19.80 -5.58 2.92
C ASP A 90 -19.57 -5.04 4.33
N ALA A 91 -18.60 -4.16 4.50
CA ALA A 91 -18.21 -3.65 5.81
C ALA A 91 -17.88 -2.16 5.77
N VAL A 92 -18.03 -1.49 6.91
CA VAL A 92 -17.67 -0.08 7.07
C VAL A 92 -16.20 0.17 6.73
N SER A 93 -15.31 -0.73 7.13
CA SER A 93 -13.88 -0.62 6.87
C SER A 93 -13.55 -0.50 5.36
N GLN A 94 -14.37 -1.04 4.50
CA GLN A 94 -14.17 -0.96 3.04
C GLN A 94 -14.44 0.44 2.46
N LEU A 95 -15.08 1.31 3.22
CA LEU A 95 -15.30 2.71 2.83
C LEU A 95 -14.15 3.62 3.23
N TYR A 96 -13.34 3.21 4.19
CA TYR A 96 -12.23 3.98 4.75
C TYR A 96 -10.91 3.58 4.12
N PRO A 97 -9.89 4.45 4.16
CA PRO A 97 -8.56 4.05 3.72
C PRO A 97 -8.04 2.83 4.48
N GLU A 98 -7.34 1.97 3.77
CA GLU A 98 -6.60 0.86 4.37
C GLU A 98 -5.12 1.09 4.16
N TYR A 99 -4.33 0.73 5.18
CA TYR A 99 -2.89 0.93 5.21
C TYR A 99 -2.18 -0.40 5.27
N TYR A 100 -1.15 -0.55 4.46
CA TYR A 100 -0.22 -1.66 4.55
C TYR A 100 1.17 -1.11 4.78
N ILE A 101 1.88 -1.68 5.76
CA ILE A 101 3.27 -1.35 6.04
C ILE A 101 4.09 -2.60 5.81
N LEU A 102 5.05 -2.52 4.89
CA LEU A 102 5.99 -3.59 4.59
C LEU A 102 7.35 -3.19 5.14
N LYS A 103 7.79 -3.85 6.23
CA LYS A 103 9.07 -3.59 6.89
C LYS A 103 10.14 -4.44 6.23
N VAL A 104 10.68 -3.97 5.12
CA VAL A 104 11.53 -4.76 4.22
C VAL A 104 12.80 -5.23 4.89
N ASN A 105 13.43 -4.38 5.70
CA ASN A 105 14.68 -4.73 6.36
C ASN A 105 14.54 -5.82 7.44
N ASP A 106 13.34 -6.04 7.93
CA ASP A 106 13.06 -7.06 8.95
C ASP A 106 12.85 -8.45 8.34
N PHE A 107 12.76 -8.55 7.02
CA PHE A 107 12.57 -9.82 6.34
C PHE A 107 13.89 -10.57 6.19
N ASN A 108 14.02 -11.69 6.88
CA ASN A 108 15.21 -12.53 6.91
C ASN A 108 14.89 -14.03 6.76
N GLN A 109 13.74 -14.35 6.19
CA GLN A 109 13.23 -15.70 6.06
C GLN A 109 13.17 -16.13 4.59
N VAL A 110 12.99 -17.43 4.38
CA VAL A 110 12.64 -17.96 3.08
C VAL A 110 11.19 -17.58 2.76
N ALA A 111 10.95 -17.00 1.61
CA ALA A 111 9.61 -16.60 1.18
C ALA A 111 8.67 -17.81 1.05
N LYS A 112 7.49 -17.72 1.66
CA LYS A 112 6.46 -18.77 1.67
C LYS A 112 5.16 -18.34 0.98
N SER A 113 5.09 -17.10 0.55
CA SER A 113 3.90 -16.53 -0.12
C SER A 113 4.34 -15.57 -1.21
N PRO A 114 3.45 -15.25 -2.18
CA PRO A 114 3.74 -14.24 -3.20
C PRO A 114 4.15 -12.89 -2.61
N LEU A 115 3.49 -12.45 -1.54
CA LEU A 115 3.84 -11.20 -0.87
C LEU A 115 5.26 -11.25 -0.29
N GLU A 116 5.62 -12.35 0.36
CA GLU A 116 6.96 -12.53 0.92
C GLU A 116 8.03 -12.59 -0.18
N GLU A 117 7.73 -13.16 -1.33
CA GLU A 117 8.63 -13.14 -2.49
C GLU A 117 8.91 -11.70 -2.96
N TRP A 118 7.88 -10.86 -3.02
CA TRP A 118 8.04 -9.43 -3.32
C TRP A 118 8.87 -8.71 -2.27
N ILE A 119 8.61 -8.98 -0.99
CA ILE A 119 9.38 -8.38 0.11
C ILE A 119 10.84 -8.80 0.03
N GLY A 120 11.10 -10.08 -0.23
CA GLY A 120 12.45 -10.59 -0.43
C GLY A 120 13.19 -9.89 -1.56
N TYR A 121 12.52 -9.71 -2.71
CA TYR A 121 13.07 -8.94 -3.83
C TYR A 121 13.36 -7.49 -3.45
N LEU A 122 12.43 -6.82 -2.79
CA LEU A 122 12.61 -5.44 -2.35
C LEU A 122 13.76 -5.30 -1.35
N ASN A 123 13.99 -6.34 -0.55
CA ASN A 123 15.08 -6.34 0.43
C ASN A 123 16.44 -6.59 -0.20
N THR A 124 16.56 -7.58 -1.08
CA THR A 124 17.84 -8.04 -1.61
C THR A 124 18.17 -7.55 -3.01
N GLY A 125 17.17 -7.17 -3.79
CA GLY A 125 17.32 -6.86 -5.21
C GLY A 125 17.38 -8.10 -6.10
N ASP A 126 17.32 -9.29 -5.53
CA ASP A 126 17.41 -10.56 -6.27
C ASP A 126 16.05 -11.25 -6.36
N ILE A 127 15.78 -11.80 -7.53
CA ILE A 127 14.59 -12.62 -7.79
C ILE A 127 15.06 -14.04 -8.07
N PRO A 128 14.80 -15.01 -7.18
CA PRO A 128 15.12 -16.42 -7.43
C PRO A 128 14.41 -16.96 -8.68
N ASP A 129 15.05 -17.89 -9.39
CA ASP A 129 14.42 -18.53 -10.54
C ASP A 129 13.15 -19.31 -10.18
N SER A 130 13.04 -19.72 -8.92
CA SER A 130 11.87 -20.40 -8.37
C SER A 130 10.72 -19.47 -8.00
N ALA A 131 10.87 -18.15 -8.16
CA ALA A 131 9.84 -17.19 -7.80
C ALA A 131 8.57 -17.38 -8.63
N THR A 132 7.42 -17.41 -7.96
CA THR A 132 6.12 -17.65 -8.57
C THR A 132 5.16 -16.48 -8.42
N ALA A 133 5.53 -15.46 -7.64
CA ALA A 133 4.64 -14.32 -7.40
C ALA A 133 4.34 -13.57 -8.71
N PRO A 134 3.07 -13.19 -8.93
CA PRO A 134 2.70 -12.41 -10.11
C PRO A 134 3.53 -11.14 -10.22
N GLY A 135 4.01 -10.86 -11.42
CA GLY A 135 4.79 -9.67 -11.72
C GLY A 135 6.30 -9.78 -11.46
N LEU A 136 6.77 -10.74 -10.65
CA LEU A 136 8.20 -10.88 -10.35
C LEU A 136 9.02 -11.32 -11.55
N THR A 137 8.48 -12.22 -12.37
CA THR A 137 9.18 -12.67 -13.60
C THR A 137 9.39 -11.49 -14.56
N GLU A 138 8.36 -10.68 -14.73
CA GLU A 138 8.41 -9.48 -15.57
C GLU A 138 9.38 -8.45 -14.99
N ALA A 139 9.39 -8.27 -13.67
CA ALA A 139 10.32 -7.37 -12.99
C ALA A 139 11.77 -7.84 -13.21
N ARG A 140 12.04 -9.14 -13.10
CA ARG A 140 13.36 -9.71 -13.34
C ARG A 140 13.84 -9.49 -14.77
N GLU A 141 12.99 -9.76 -15.76
CA GLU A 141 13.31 -9.55 -17.15
C GLU A 141 13.59 -8.07 -17.46
N ARG A 142 12.78 -7.19 -16.92
CA ARG A 142 12.97 -5.76 -17.07
C ARG A 142 14.28 -5.27 -16.46
N LEU A 143 14.66 -5.78 -15.29
CA LEU A 143 15.93 -5.45 -14.65
C LEU A 143 17.14 -5.96 -15.47
N LYS A 144 17.01 -7.11 -16.12
CA LYS A 144 18.05 -7.64 -17.01
C LYS A 144 18.22 -6.80 -18.28
N LEU A 145 17.11 -6.30 -18.83
CA LEU A 145 17.10 -5.49 -20.05
C LEU A 145 17.59 -4.07 -19.76
N ASP A 146 17.20 -3.54 -18.60
CA ASP A 146 17.57 -2.18 -18.19
C ASP A 146 18.90 -2.21 -17.44
N LYS A 147 20.00 -2.42 -18.15
CA LYS A 147 21.32 -2.05 -17.62
C LYS A 147 21.38 -0.54 -17.54
N MET A 148 20.76 0.01 -16.52
CA MET A 148 20.67 1.45 -16.30
C MET A 148 22.05 2.04 -16.12
N THR A 149 22.29 3.16 -16.77
CA THR A 149 23.42 4.03 -16.43
C THR A 149 23.30 4.50 -15.00
N LYS A 150 24.40 4.95 -14.39
CA LYS A 150 24.36 5.48 -13.02
C LYS A 150 23.30 6.61 -12.87
N THR A 151 23.21 7.48 -13.86
CA THR A 151 22.26 8.59 -13.87
C THR A 151 20.83 8.10 -13.95
N GLU A 152 20.56 7.11 -14.79
CA GLU A 152 19.22 6.50 -14.92
C GLU A 152 18.83 5.78 -13.64
N LEU A 153 19.75 5.08 -12.99
CA LEU A 153 19.51 4.40 -11.73
C LEU A 153 19.17 5.39 -10.62
N GLU A 154 19.90 6.49 -10.53
CA GLU A 154 19.62 7.56 -9.56
C GLU A 154 18.26 8.20 -9.81
N ALA A 155 17.89 8.43 -11.07
CA ALA A 155 16.58 8.94 -11.44
C ALA A 155 15.47 7.94 -11.08
N TYR A 156 15.68 6.65 -11.28
CA TYR A 156 14.75 5.59 -10.91
C TYR A 156 14.53 5.54 -9.39
N TYR A 157 15.59 5.60 -8.58
CA TYR A 157 15.47 5.62 -7.13
C TYR A 157 14.76 6.88 -6.62
N ARG A 158 15.04 8.04 -7.20
CA ARG A 158 14.31 9.28 -6.88
C ARG A 158 12.82 9.16 -7.21
N HIS A 159 12.49 8.50 -8.31
CA HIS A 159 11.10 8.25 -8.68
C HIS A 159 10.40 7.32 -7.69
N LEU A 160 11.08 6.27 -7.19
CA LEU A 160 10.56 5.38 -6.16
C LEU A 160 10.38 6.07 -4.80
N ASP A 161 11.19 7.08 -4.50
CA ASP A 161 11.06 7.87 -3.26
C ASP A 161 9.85 8.81 -3.29
N ASN A 162 9.25 9.01 -4.44
CA ASN A 162 8.04 9.80 -4.60
C ASN A 162 6.80 8.94 -4.37
N ILE A 163 5.67 9.64 -4.17
CA ILE A 163 4.37 8.99 -4.06
C ILE A 163 3.91 8.56 -5.45
N VAL A 164 3.65 7.27 -5.64
CA VAL A 164 3.11 6.71 -6.88
C VAL A 164 1.63 6.42 -6.68
N ILE A 165 0.79 6.97 -7.56
CA ILE A 165 -0.66 6.80 -7.50
C ILE A 165 -1.09 5.92 -8.67
N LEU A 166 -1.73 4.80 -8.35
CA LEU A 166 -2.31 3.88 -9.33
C LEU A 166 -3.82 3.91 -9.22
N LYS A 167 -4.50 3.97 -10.36
CA LYS A 167 -5.96 3.87 -10.43
C LYS A 167 -6.33 2.47 -10.90
N ASP A 168 -7.30 1.87 -10.23
CA ASP A 168 -7.74 0.50 -10.50
C ASP A 168 -8.16 0.31 -11.97
N ASN A 169 -8.91 1.26 -12.52
CA ASN A 169 -9.36 1.21 -13.91
C ASN A 169 -8.26 1.40 -14.95
N ILE A 170 -7.03 1.65 -14.55
CA ILE A 170 -5.88 1.71 -15.45
C ILE A 170 -5.22 0.33 -15.55
N LEU A 171 -5.46 -0.52 -14.55
CA LEU A 171 -4.89 -1.86 -14.47
C LEU A 171 -5.72 -2.92 -15.16
N THR A 172 -6.88 -2.57 -15.65
CA THR A 172 -7.78 -3.47 -16.39
C THR A 172 -7.62 -3.40 -17.89
#